data_1cd1495ba8692e2b0229bc3c70972777
#
_entry.id   1cd1495ba8692e2b0229bc3c70972777
#
_cell.length_a   1.000
_cell.length_b   1.000
_cell.length_c   1.000
_cell.angle_alpha   90.00
_cell.angle_beta   90.00
_cell.angle_gamma   90.00
#
_symmetry.space_group_name_H-M   'P 1'
#
loop_
_entity.id
_entity.type
_entity.pdbx_description
1 polymer ?
#
loop_
_entity_poly.entity_id
_entity_poly.type
_entity_poly.pdbx_seq_one_letter_code
_entity_poly.pdbx_strand_id
1 'polypeptide(L)'
;MKTASVWLSNKWSVRTKALGEMVERFTEFDLEKVTAEEREELVVIEQPKMKDSHYTEIILTDLSENAPKPMQMDKIKRHLSSIYRNFLRSGEVEIFVNETLLEAPNYNILKAPFYKTPDGENILWKKEIDFEIDGYKAKGFIAILDKIQNGANGLVLMRRGRVIVGGGDERYFPSVLFGQSGSFRYRRLFGELELEGFEVSFNKNGFREEEDLYMLMEGIRDELKADEPSLLSQTDNYRQRVQHLHPQDRHRESLLFRIL
;
A
#
# COMPACT_ATOMS: atom_id res chain seq x y z
N MET A 1 -11.28 16.76 -6.76
CA MET A 1 -12.06 17.17 -5.60
C MET A 1 -13.55 17.34 -5.93
N LYS A 2 -13.97 18.24 -6.82
CA LYS A 2 -15.41 18.44 -7.16
C LYS A 2 -16.17 17.13 -7.45
N THR A 3 -15.68 16.29 -8.35
CA THR A 3 -16.33 15.02 -8.73
C THR A 3 -16.53 14.05 -7.56
N ALA A 4 -15.54 13.93 -6.69
CA ALA A 4 -15.64 13.05 -5.53
C ALA A 4 -16.64 13.57 -4.48
N SER A 5 -16.68 14.88 -4.25
CA SER A 5 -17.63 15.47 -3.31
C SER A 5 -19.07 15.32 -3.78
N VAL A 6 -19.35 15.59 -5.06
CA VAL A 6 -20.68 15.41 -5.67
C VAL A 6 -21.12 13.94 -5.68
N TRP A 7 -20.18 13.00 -5.83
CA TRP A 7 -20.48 11.57 -5.72
C TRP A 7 -20.94 11.15 -4.32
N LEU A 8 -20.35 11.78 -3.28
CA LEU A 8 -20.59 11.41 -1.89
C LEU A 8 -21.67 12.22 -1.17
N SER A 9 -21.99 13.43 -1.68
CA SER A 9 -22.95 14.33 -1.04
C SER A 9 -23.57 15.33 -2.01
N ASN A 10 -24.75 15.82 -1.70
CA ASN A 10 -25.42 16.89 -2.45
C ASN A 10 -24.97 18.28 -1.98
N LYS A 11 -24.45 18.39 -0.77
CA LYS A 11 -23.99 19.64 -0.18
C LYS A 11 -22.62 19.48 0.46
N TRP A 12 -21.71 20.39 0.14
CA TRP A 12 -20.38 20.40 0.74
C TRP A 12 -19.81 21.82 0.84
N SER A 13 -18.96 22.01 1.80
CA SER A 13 -18.22 23.26 1.97
C SER A 13 -16.73 23.06 2.01
N VAL A 14 -16.00 24.07 1.61
CA VAL A 14 -14.54 24.12 1.72
C VAL A 14 -14.16 25.37 2.48
N ARG A 15 -13.35 25.18 3.50
CA ARG A 15 -12.67 26.22 4.24
C ARG A 15 -11.17 26.03 4.09
N THR A 16 -10.46 27.04 3.61
CA THR A 16 -9.02 26.90 3.38
C THR A 16 -8.27 28.15 3.79
N LYS A 17 -7.07 27.92 4.31
CA LYS A 17 -6.16 28.96 4.78
C LYS A 17 -4.74 28.59 4.38
N ALA A 18 -4.08 29.42 3.60
CA ALA A 18 -2.68 29.23 3.23
C ALA A 18 -1.74 29.81 4.30
N LEU A 19 -0.59 29.16 4.48
CA LEU A 19 0.45 29.65 5.40
C LEU A 19 0.94 31.04 4.97
N GLY A 20 1.08 31.96 5.93
CA GLY A 20 1.56 33.31 5.68
C GLY A 20 0.49 34.32 5.16
N GLU A 21 -0.66 33.84 4.68
CA GLU A 21 -1.78 34.74 4.37
C GLU A 21 -2.52 35.18 5.64
N MET A 22 -3.22 36.28 5.58
CA MET A 22 -4.06 36.81 6.69
C MET A 22 -5.55 36.58 6.44
N VAL A 23 -5.90 35.74 5.48
CA VAL A 23 -7.26 35.52 5.01
C VAL A 23 -7.57 34.03 4.97
N GLU A 24 -8.69 33.64 5.55
CA GLU A 24 -9.35 32.36 5.35
C GLU A 24 -10.40 32.49 4.26
N ARG A 25 -10.49 31.56 3.35
CA ARG A 25 -11.51 31.51 2.30
C ARG A 25 -12.49 30.38 2.56
N PHE A 26 -13.77 30.70 2.45
CA PHE A 26 -14.86 29.75 2.63
C PHE A 26 -15.78 29.78 1.41
N THR A 27 -16.23 28.64 0.96
CA THR A 27 -17.24 28.48 -0.09
C THR A 27 -18.14 27.29 0.18
N GLU A 28 -19.39 27.40 -0.22
CA GLU A 28 -20.37 26.31 -0.15
C GLU A 28 -20.83 25.91 -1.54
N PHE A 29 -21.10 24.63 -1.70
CA PHE A 29 -21.69 24.03 -2.88
C PHE A 29 -22.98 23.32 -2.47
N ASP A 30 -24.08 23.66 -3.12
CA ASP A 30 -25.37 23.01 -2.99
C ASP A 30 -25.84 22.63 -4.40
N LEU A 31 -25.92 21.30 -4.65
CA LEU A 31 -26.20 20.77 -5.98
C LEU A 31 -27.56 21.26 -6.51
N GLU A 32 -28.57 21.30 -5.64
CA GLU A 32 -29.92 21.76 -6.03
C GLU A 32 -29.90 23.23 -6.42
N LYS A 33 -29.23 24.09 -5.64
CA LYS A 33 -29.15 25.54 -5.93
C LYS A 33 -28.34 25.78 -7.21
N VAL A 34 -27.19 25.15 -7.37
CA VAL A 34 -26.35 25.33 -8.56
C VAL A 34 -27.09 24.92 -9.82
N THR A 35 -27.86 23.82 -9.77
CA THR A 35 -28.65 23.32 -10.91
C THR A 35 -29.85 24.21 -11.19
N ALA A 36 -30.57 24.67 -10.15
CA ALA A 36 -31.77 25.49 -10.32
C ALA A 36 -31.46 26.92 -10.80
N GLU A 37 -30.32 27.48 -10.39
CA GLU A 37 -29.93 28.88 -10.66
C GLU A 37 -28.95 28.97 -11.85
N GLU A 38 -28.58 27.82 -12.49
CA GLU A 38 -27.58 27.74 -13.58
C GLU A 38 -26.27 28.49 -13.24
N ARG A 39 -25.86 28.44 -11.96
CA ARG A 39 -24.69 29.17 -11.49
C ARG A 39 -23.38 28.59 -12.05
N GLU A 40 -22.61 29.40 -12.73
CA GLU A 40 -21.27 29.05 -13.21
C GLU A 40 -20.20 29.33 -12.14
N GLU A 41 -20.44 30.24 -11.20
CA GLU A 41 -19.48 30.68 -10.18
C GLU A 41 -20.02 30.46 -8.76
N LEU A 42 -19.10 30.10 -7.85
CA LEU A 42 -19.39 30.00 -6.42
C LEU A 42 -18.96 31.28 -5.70
N VAL A 43 -19.76 31.70 -4.73
CA VAL A 43 -19.41 32.79 -3.85
C VAL A 43 -18.30 32.36 -2.90
N VAL A 44 -17.20 33.11 -2.86
CA VAL A 44 -16.12 32.94 -1.90
C VAL A 44 -16.20 34.02 -0.85
N ILE A 45 -16.31 33.61 0.42
CA ILE A 45 -16.33 34.50 1.58
C ILE A 45 -14.93 34.54 2.16
N GLU A 46 -14.38 35.76 2.35
CA GLU A 46 -13.08 35.98 2.98
C GLU A 46 -13.25 36.48 4.41
N GLN A 47 -12.48 35.87 5.33
CA GLN A 47 -12.46 36.27 6.74
C GLN A 47 -11.02 36.48 7.21
N PRO A 48 -10.74 37.51 8.05
CA PRO A 48 -9.41 37.68 8.63
C PRO A 48 -8.99 36.50 9.51
N LYS A 49 -7.73 36.07 9.37
CA LYS A 49 -7.16 34.95 10.15
C LYS A 49 -5.68 35.21 10.41
N MET A 50 -5.15 34.62 11.51
CA MET A 50 -3.74 34.78 11.88
C MET A 50 -2.81 34.07 10.87
N LYS A 51 -1.60 34.59 10.68
CA LYS A 51 -0.63 34.10 9.68
C LYS A 51 -0.13 32.67 9.93
N ASP A 52 -0.11 32.23 11.17
CA ASP A 52 0.62 31.03 11.62
C ASP A 52 -0.17 29.72 11.39
N SER A 53 -1.42 29.81 10.97
CA SER A 53 -2.24 28.65 10.69
C SER A 53 -2.32 28.36 9.19
N HIS A 54 -2.36 27.09 8.82
CA HIS A 54 -2.68 26.65 7.47
C HIS A 54 -3.48 25.35 7.55
N TYR A 55 -4.51 25.24 6.75
CA TYR A 55 -5.36 24.05 6.66
C TYR A 55 -6.31 24.13 5.48
N THR A 56 -6.86 22.96 5.14
CA THR A 56 -8.05 22.85 4.29
C THR A 56 -9.00 21.89 4.97
N GLU A 57 -10.21 22.37 5.24
CA GLU A 57 -11.31 21.59 5.78
C GLU A 57 -12.37 21.41 4.70
N ILE A 58 -12.84 20.20 4.51
CA ILE A 58 -13.93 19.85 3.59
C ILE A 58 -15.00 19.14 4.39
N ILE A 59 -16.20 19.71 4.43
CA ILE A 59 -17.33 19.12 5.14
C ILE A 59 -18.37 18.71 4.10
N LEU A 60 -18.73 17.44 4.11
CA LEU A 60 -19.79 16.85 3.29
C LEU A 60 -21.03 16.69 4.15
N THR A 61 -22.14 17.28 3.71
CA THR A 61 -23.46 17.16 4.36
C THR A 61 -24.48 16.69 3.33
N ASP A 62 -25.65 16.24 3.77
CA ASP A 62 -26.64 15.64 2.88
C ASP A 62 -26.01 14.51 2.05
N LEU A 63 -25.50 13.49 2.78
CA LEU A 63 -24.74 12.40 2.21
C LEU A 63 -25.60 11.52 1.29
N SER A 64 -25.04 11.18 0.12
CA SER A 64 -25.63 10.27 -0.84
C SER A 64 -25.54 8.81 -0.37
N GLU A 65 -26.21 7.91 -1.07
CA GLU A 65 -26.10 6.46 -0.84
C GLU A 65 -24.71 5.90 -1.09
N ASN A 66 -23.86 6.62 -1.81
CA ASN A 66 -22.46 6.26 -2.11
C ASN A 66 -21.51 6.61 -0.95
N ALA A 67 -21.98 7.35 0.05
CA ALA A 67 -21.15 7.69 1.20
C ALA A 67 -20.74 6.43 1.99
N PRO A 68 -19.49 6.37 2.48
CA PRO A 68 -19.00 5.21 3.21
C PRO A 68 -19.83 4.90 4.45
N LYS A 69 -20.24 3.64 4.59
CA LYS A 69 -20.94 3.17 5.80
C LYS A 69 -19.95 2.78 6.89
N PRO A 70 -20.33 2.83 8.17
CA PRO A 70 -19.44 2.48 9.29
C PRO A 70 -18.72 1.14 9.12
N MET A 71 -19.42 0.11 8.60
CA MET A 71 -18.84 -1.22 8.35
C MET A 71 -17.74 -1.26 7.26
N GLN A 72 -17.62 -0.21 6.45
CA GLN A 72 -16.60 -0.12 5.40
C GLN A 72 -15.33 0.59 5.89
N MET A 73 -15.35 1.19 7.08
CA MET A 73 -14.24 2.03 7.57
C MET A 73 -12.94 1.26 7.71
N ASP A 74 -12.96 0.01 8.16
CA ASP A 74 -11.75 -0.81 8.28
C ASP A 74 -11.15 -1.15 6.91
N LYS A 75 -11.99 -1.34 5.89
CA LYS A 75 -11.53 -1.53 4.52
C LYS A 75 -10.88 -0.25 3.98
N ILE A 76 -11.49 0.91 4.25
CA ILE A 76 -10.95 2.22 3.86
C ILE A 76 -9.62 2.48 4.55
N LYS A 77 -9.51 2.22 5.87
CA LYS A 77 -8.26 2.35 6.62
C LYS A 77 -7.15 1.51 5.98
N ARG A 78 -7.39 0.21 5.74
CA ARG A 78 -6.41 -0.67 5.10
C ARG A 78 -6.03 -0.19 3.70
N HIS A 79 -6.98 0.28 2.92
CA HIS A 79 -6.75 0.79 1.57
C HIS A 79 -5.87 2.05 1.58
N LEU A 80 -6.18 3.03 2.43
CA LEU A 80 -5.37 4.24 2.59
C LEU A 80 -3.96 3.92 3.11
N SER A 81 -3.84 3.07 4.14
CA SER A 81 -2.54 2.58 4.63
C SER A 81 -1.71 1.94 3.53
N SER A 82 -2.36 1.19 2.64
CA SER A 82 -1.69 0.54 1.53
C SER A 82 -1.23 1.52 0.45
N ILE A 83 -2.10 2.44 0.02
CA ILE A 83 -1.80 3.38 -1.08
C ILE A 83 -0.70 4.38 -0.68
N TYR A 84 -0.74 4.87 0.55
CA TYR A 84 0.17 5.90 1.06
C TYR A 84 1.32 5.33 1.88
N ARG A 85 1.61 4.03 1.78
CA ARG A 85 2.60 3.33 2.62
C ARG A 85 3.97 4.00 2.70
N ASN A 86 4.48 4.53 1.60
CA ASN A 86 5.79 5.18 1.60
C ASN A 86 5.78 6.48 2.39
N PHE A 87 4.77 7.31 2.22
CA PHE A 87 4.61 8.57 2.94
C PHE A 87 4.36 8.36 4.44
N LEU A 88 3.58 7.31 4.79
CA LEU A 88 3.37 6.92 6.19
C LEU A 88 4.66 6.37 6.82
N ARG A 89 5.44 5.59 6.07
CA ARG A 89 6.70 5.00 6.55
C ARG A 89 7.80 6.04 6.72
N SER A 90 7.88 7.03 5.84
CA SER A 90 8.84 8.14 5.94
C SER A 90 8.45 9.17 6.99
N GLY A 91 7.20 9.18 7.46
CA GLY A 91 6.67 10.19 8.36
C GLY A 91 6.40 11.55 7.72
N GLU A 92 6.44 11.63 6.38
CA GLU A 92 6.11 12.87 5.65
C GLU A 92 4.63 13.24 5.77
N VAL A 93 3.77 12.23 5.97
CA VAL A 93 2.32 12.40 6.08
C VAL A 93 1.78 11.55 7.22
N GLU A 94 0.96 12.15 8.04
CA GLU A 94 0.11 11.47 9.02
C GLU A 94 -1.34 11.45 8.51
N ILE A 95 -1.95 10.28 8.50
CA ILE A 95 -3.35 10.12 8.08
C ILE A 95 -4.15 9.57 9.25
N PHE A 96 -5.15 10.30 9.66
CA PHE A 96 -6.10 9.87 10.68
C PHE A 96 -7.45 9.52 10.06
N VAL A 97 -8.04 8.44 10.50
CA VAL A 97 -9.42 8.05 10.15
C VAL A 97 -10.17 7.75 11.45
N ASN A 98 -11.16 8.57 11.78
CA ASN A 98 -11.86 8.50 13.07
C ASN A 98 -10.87 8.42 14.25
N GLU A 99 -9.98 9.41 14.36
CA GLU A 99 -8.96 9.54 15.41
C GLU A 99 -7.90 8.42 15.44
N THR A 100 -8.00 7.43 14.56
CA THR A 100 -7.00 6.36 14.43
C THR A 100 -5.92 6.79 13.46
N LEU A 101 -4.68 6.92 13.93
CA LEU A 101 -3.50 7.10 13.07
C LEU A 101 -3.28 5.84 12.24
N LEU A 102 -3.15 6.00 10.94
CA LEU A 102 -2.85 4.91 10.03
C LEU A 102 -1.35 4.62 9.99
N GLU A 103 -1.01 3.34 9.93
CA GLU A 103 0.36 2.86 9.80
C GLU A 103 0.57 2.16 8.47
N ALA A 104 1.80 2.23 7.96
CA ALA A 104 2.18 1.51 6.75
C ALA A 104 2.14 0.00 7.00
N PRO A 105 1.69 -0.81 6.03
CA PRO A 105 1.79 -2.26 6.14
C PRO A 105 3.24 -2.69 6.35
N ASN A 106 3.46 -3.57 7.32
CA ASN A 106 4.75 -4.16 7.62
C ASN A 106 4.63 -5.69 7.67
N TYR A 107 5.53 -6.39 7.00
CA TYR A 107 5.52 -7.84 6.89
C TYR A 107 6.86 -8.41 7.32
N ASN A 108 6.82 -9.50 8.08
CA ASN A 108 8.02 -10.20 8.50
C ASN A 108 8.65 -10.96 7.33
N ILE A 109 9.93 -10.70 7.11
CA ILE A 109 10.71 -11.34 6.07
C ILE A 109 11.35 -12.61 6.64
N LEU A 110 11.34 -13.67 5.86
CA LEU A 110 11.97 -14.94 6.21
C LEU A 110 13.46 -14.76 6.52
N LYS A 111 13.86 -15.22 7.70
CA LYS A 111 15.25 -15.35 8.11
C LYS A 111 15.51 -16.83 8.39
N ALA A 112 16.21 -17.50 7.50
CA ALA A 112 16.43 -18.95 7.54
C ALA A 112 17.66 -19.33 6.71
N PRO A 113 18.29 -20.49 6.97
CA PRO A 113 19.34 -21.00 6.12
C PRO A 113 18.81 -21.38 4.73
N PHE A 114 19.69 -21.49 3.76
CA PHE A 114 19.33 -21.99 2.43
C PHE A 114 18.79 -23.41 2.53
N TYR A 115 17.73 -23.72 1.80
CA TYR A 115 17.05 -25.03 1.91
C TYR A 115 17.95 -26.24 1.59
N LYS A 116 19.01 -26.03 0.77
CA LYS A 116 20.01 -27.08 0.47
C LYS A 116 21.04 -27.25 1.58
N THR A 117 21.23 -26.26 2.43
CA THR A 117 22.18 -26.26 3.55
C THR A 117 21.45 -25.89 4.84
N PRO A 118 20.58 -26.78 5.35
CA PRO A 118 19.68 -26.45 6.47
C PRO A 118 20.40 -26.16 7.79
N ASP A 119 21.64 -26.58 7.93
CA ASP A 119 22.50 -26.30 9.10
C ASP A 119 23.42 -25.08 8.88
N GLY A 120 23.26 -24.38 7.76
CA GLY A 120 24.02 -23.19 7.41
C GLY A 120 23.55 -21.94 8.16
N GLU A 121 24.18 -20.82 7.85
CA GLU A 121 23.82 -19.53 8.43
C GLU A 121 22.43 -19.05 7.97
N ASN A 122 21.77 -18.31 8.87
CA ASN A 122 20.49 -17.68 8.54
C ASN A 122 20.69 -16.50 7.60
N ILE A 123 20.05 -16.53 6.46
CA ILE A 123 20.00 -15.48 5.45
C ILE A 123 18.69 -14.73 5.59
N LEU A 124 18.71 -13.40 5.52
CA LEU A 124 17.53 -12.59 5.35
C LEU A 124 17.11 -12.65 3.87
N TRP A 125 16.00 -13.32 3.58
CA TRP A 125 15.53 -13.58 2.21
C TRP A 125 14.82 -12.36 1.63
N LYS A 126 15.62 -11.31 1.42
CA LYS A 126 15.24 -10.05 0.76
C LYS A 126 16.30 -9.70 -0.27
N LYS A 127 15.87 -9.41 -1.49
CA LYS A 127 16.73 -8.90 -2.57
C LYS A 127 16.32 -7.47 -2.88
N GLU A 128 17.27 -6.57 -2.82
CA GLU A 128 17.09 -5.22 -3.36
C GLU A 128 17.11 -5.29 -4.89
N ILE A 129 16.20 -4.58 -5.52
CA ILE A 129 16.04 -4.48 -6.97
C ILE A 129 16.43 -3.06 -7.41
N ASP A 130 17.33 -2.97 -8.35
CA ASP A 130 17.63 -1.76 -9.14
C ASP A 130 17.86 -2.22 -10.58
N PHE A 131 16.77 -2.44 -11.31
CA PHE A 131 16.77 -3.04 -12.63
C PHE A 131 16.24 -2.07 -13.67
N GLU A 132 16.90 -2.02 -14.83
CA GLU A 132 16.55 -1.14 -15.94
C GLU A 132 16.63 -1.89 -17.27
N ILE A 133 15.61 -1.70 -18.10
CA ILE A 133 15.55 -2.23 -19.47
C ILE A 133 14.78 -1.24 -20.36
N ASP A 134 15.33 -0.91 -21.53
CA ASP A 134 14.69 -0.07 -22.55
C ASP A 134 14.12 1.27 -22.04
N GLY A 135 14.77 1.87 -21.01
CA GLY A 135 14.35 3.12 -20.39
C GLY A 135 13.28 2.95 -19.30
N TYR A 136 12.81 1.74 -19.05
CA TYR A 136 11.95 1.40 -17.94
C TYR A 136 12.78 0.93 -16.74
N LYS A 137 12.47 1.43 -15.55
CA LYS A 137 13.24 1.14 -14.36
C LYS A 137 12.36 0.70 -13.20
N ALA A 138 12.85 -0.28 -12.44
CA ALA A 138 12.26 -0.73 -11.19
C ALA A 138 13.26 -0.61 -10.06
N LYS A 139 12.88 0.05 -8.97
CA LYS A 139 13.65 0.13 -7.73
C LYS A 139 12.82 -0.33 -6.55
N GLY A 140 13.43 -1.07 -5.65
CA GLY A 140 12.75 -1.52 -4.45
C GLY A 140 13.25 -2.85 -3.95
N PHE A 141 12.37 -3.75 -3.58
CA PHE A 141 12.77 -5.07 -3.11
C PHE A 141 11.76 -6.16 -3.44
N ILE A 142 12.25 -7.39 -3.47
CA ILE A 142 11.46 -8.62 -3.46
C ILE A 142 11.96 -9.51 -2.32
N ALA A 143 11.02 -10.12 -1.58
CA ALA A 143 11.34 -10.88 -0.38
C ALA A 143 10.39 -12.06 -0.18
N ILE A 144 10.75 -12.94 0.76
CA ILE A 144 9.95 -14.10 1.16
C ILE A 144 9.30 -13.80 2.51
N LEU A 145 7.99 -13.97 2.63
CA LEU A 145 7.28 -13.90 3.90
C LEU A 145 7.76 -14.99 4.87
N ASP A 146 7.98 -14.65 6.12
CA ASP A 146 8.29 -15.63 7.17
C ASP A 146 7.17 -16.66 7.33
N LYS A 147 5.93 -16.20 7.33
CA LYS A 147 4.72 -17.03 7.37
C LYS A 147 3.77 -16.66 6.25
N ILE A 148 3.00 -17.65 5.78
CA ILE A 148 1.91 -17.38 4.85
C ILE A 148 0.87 -16.51 5.55
N GLN A 149 0.66 -15.33 5.00
CA GLN A 149 -0.30 -14.36 5.50
C GLN A 149 -1.15 -13.87 4.32
N ASN A 150 -2.46 -14.06 4.43
CA ASN A 150 -3.38 -13.62 3.40
C ASN A 150 -3.29 -12.11 3.19
N GLY A 151 -3.17 -11.72 1.93
CA GLY A 151 -3.09 -10.32 1.55
C GLY A 151 -1.72 -9.65 1.77
N ALA A 152 -0.68 -10.39 2.20
CA ALA A 152 0.69 -9.88 2.30
C ALA A 152 1.55 -10.23 1.07
N ASN A 153 1.23 -11.33 0.39
CA ASN A 153 1.90 -11.78 -0.83
C ASN A 153 1.52 -10.93 -2.05
N GLY A 154 2.31 -11.03 -3.12
CA GLY A 154 2.14 -10.25 -4.34
C GLY A 154 3.05 -9.03 -4.40
N LEU A 155 3.13 -8.40 -5.57
CA LEU A 155 3.87 -7.16 -5.75
C LEU A 155 2.97 -5.94 -5.54
N VAL A 156 3.60 -4.90 -5.07
CA VAL A 156 3.05 -3.54 -5.06
C VAL A 156 3.90 -2.70 -5.98
N LEU A 157 3.27 -2.12 -6.98
CA LEU A 157 3.91 -1.25 -7.96
C LEU A 157 3.53 0.19 -7.67
N MET A 158 4.54 1.03 -7.57
CA MET A 158 4.41 2.43 -7.18
C MET A 158 4.92 3.36 -8.26
N ARG A 159 4.43 4.57 -8.25
CA ARG A 159 4.91 5.68 -9.06
C ARG A 159 4.90 6.95 -8.21
N ARG A 160 6.07 7.58 -8.07
CA ARG A 160 6.28 8.77 -7.22
C ARG A 160 5.80 8.54 -5.79
N GLY A 161 6.20 7.41 -5.19
CA GLY A 161 5.86 7.02 -3.83
C GLY A 161 4.43 6.55 -3.60
N ARG A 162 3.55 6.67 -4.60
CA ARG A 162 2.16 6.23 -4.50
C ARG A 162 1.96 4.87 -5.14
N VAL A 163 1.22 4.00 -4.49
CA VAL A 163 0.81 2.71 -5.05
C VAL A 163 -0.19 2.92 -6.18
N ILE A 164 0.10 2.31 -7.33
CA ILE A 164 -0.74 2.30 -8.53
C ILE A 164 -1.39 0.93 -8.70
N VAL A 165 -0.62 -0.15 -8.52
CA VAL A 165 -1.10 -1.53 -8.66
C VAL A 165 -0.70 -2.33 -7.43
N GLY A 166 -1.54 -3.25 -7.01
CA GLY A 166 -1.27 -4.13 -5.87
C GLY A 166 -1.58 -3.54 -4.52
N GLY A 167 -2.34 -2.44 -4.46
CA GLY A 167 -2.76 -1.79 -3.22
C GLY A 167 -4.05 -2.35 -2.62
N GLY A 168 -4.17 -2.29 -1.29
CA GLY A 168 -5.38 -2.72 -0.58
C GLY A 168 -5.65 -4.22 -0.73
N ASP A 169 -6.85 -4.55 -1.21
CA ASP A 169 -7.29 -5.93 -1.46
C ASP A 169 -6.86 -6.46 -2.84
N GLU A 170 -6.44 -5.57 -3.74
CA GLU A 170 -5.91 -5.93 -5.06
C GLU A 170 -4.43 -6.28 -4.92
N ARG A 171 -4.04 -7.39 -5.53
CA ARG A 171 -2.65 -7.85 -5.52
C ARG A 171 -2.18 -8.09 -6.95
N TYR A 172 -0.94 -7.76 -7.23
CA TYR A 172 -0.33 -8.00 -8.53
C TYR A 172 0.54 -9.24 -8.49
N PHE A 173 0.18 -10.22 -9.33
CA PHE A 173 0.85 -11.52 -9.39
C PHE A 173 1.30 -11.82 -10.83
N PRO A 174 2.36 -11.19 -11.34
CA PRO A 174 2.86 -11.54 -12.67
C PRO A 174 3.29 -13.01 -12.67
N SER A 175 2.69 -13.80 -13.57
CA SER A 175 2.89 -15.27 -13.62
C SER A 175 4.36 -15.65 -13.82
N VAL A 176 5.10 -14.82 -14.53
CA VAL A 176 6.55 -14.97 -14.76
C VAL A 176 7.35 -15.00 -13.46
N LEU A 177 6.95 -14.27 -12.43
CA LEU A 177 7.60 -14.27 -11.11
C LEU A 177 6.95 -15.25 -10.13
N PHE A 178 5.63 -15.30 -10.09
CA PHE A 178 4.87 -16.03 -9.07
C PHE A 178 4.54 -17.46 -9.44
N GLY A 179 4.63 -17.82 -10.74
CA GLY A 179 4.26 -19.12 -11.23
C GLY A 179 2.77 -19.41 -11.07
N GLN A 180 2.43 -20.67 -10.82
CA GLN A 180 1.04 -21.12 -10.69
C GLN A 180 0.41 -20.62 -9.38
N SER A 181 -0.87 -20.21 -9.47
CA SER A 181 -1.68 -19.87 -8.31
C SER A 181 -1.71 -21.02 -7.29
N GLY A 182 -1.61 -20.69 -6.00
CA GLY A 182 -1.59 -21.65 -4.92
C GLY A 182 -0.24 -22.32 -4.64
N SER A 183 0.78 -22.13 -5.48
CA SER A 183 2.14 -22.62 -5.23
C SER A 183 2.73 -21.95 -3.97
N PHE A 184 3.82 -22.53 -3.42
CA PHE A 184 4.51 -21.90 -2.29
C PHE A 184 5.07 -20.54 -2.66
N ARG A 185 5.62 -20.37 -3.86
CA ARG A 185 6.08 -19.11 -4.39
C ARG A 185 4.94 -18.09 -4.41
N TYR A 186 3.81 -18.44 -5.00
CA TYR A 186 2.63 -17.58 -5.06
C TYR A 186 2.17 -17.09 -3.68
N ARG A 187 2.24 -17.94 -2.65
CA ARG A 187 1.75 -17.64 -1.31
C ARG A 187 2.73 -16.88 -0.41
N ARG A 188 4.02 -16.85 -0.76
CA ARG A 188 5.08 -16.30 0.13
C ARG A 188 5.91 -15.21 -0.49
N LEU A 189 5.99 -15.13 -1.82
CA LEU A 189 6.72 -14.05 -2.48
C LEU A 189 5.94 -12.74 -2.35
N PHE A 190 6.65 -11.67 -1.99
CA PHE A 190 6.11 -10.33 -1.97
C PHE A 190 7.18 -9.30 -2.31
N GLY A 191 6.78 -8.08 -2.67
CA GLY A 191 7.72 -7.03 -2.94
C GLY A 191 7.05 -5.68 -3.16
N GLU A 192 7.85 -4.64 -3.11
CA GLU A 192 7.46 -3.26 -3.36
C GLU A 192 8.43 -2.68 -4.38
N LEU A 193 7.93 -2.21 -5.51
CA LEU A 193 8.73 -1.66 -6.61
C LEU A 193 8.22 -0.28 -7.01
N GLU A 194 9.08 0.70 -6.96
CA GLU A 194 8.89 2.01 -7.58
C GLU A 194 9.27 1.90 -9.05
N LEU A 195 8.36 2.30 -9.95
CA LEU A 195 8.55 2.23 -11.38
C LEU A 195 8.79 3.61 -11.99
N GLU A 196 9.78 3.71 -12.89
CA GLU A 196 10.06 4.89 -13.70
C GLU A 196 9.96 4.54 -15.19
N GLY A 197 9.65 5.53 -16.03
CA GLY A 197 9.44 5.34 -17.46
C GLY A 197 7.99 5.06 -17.85
N PHE A 198 7.21 4.44 -16.97
CA PHE A 198 5.82 4.05 -17.24
C PHE A 198 4.83 5.20 -17.08
N GLU A 199 3.81 5.23 -17.95
CA GLU A 199 2.66 6.11 -17.80
C GLU A 199 1.54 5.44 -17.03
N VAL A 200 0.97 6.16 -16.06
CA VAL A 200 -0.18 5.69 -15.29
C VAL A 200 -1.44 5.87 -16.12
N SER A 201 -2.33 4.88 -16.10
CA SER A 201 -3.64 4.95 -16.75
C SER A 201 -4.47 6.13 -16.21
N PHE A 202 -5.44 6.61 -16.99
CA PHE A 202 -6.29 7.74 -16.60
C PHE A 202 -6.97 7.52 -15.24
N ASN A 203 -7.42 6.32 -14.97
CA ASN A 203 -8.07 5.93 -13.70
C ASN A 203 -7.08 5.67 -12.57
N LYS A 204 -5.76 5.76 -12.83
CA LYS A 204 -4.67 5.52 -11.87
C LYS A 204 -4.71 4.14 -11.20
N ASN A 205 -5.23 3.14 -11.89
CA ASN A 205 -5.35 1.75 -11.43
C ASN A 205 -4.48 0.77 -12.23
N GLY A 206 -3.55 1.27 -13.06
CA GLY A 206 -2.64 0.46 -13.86
C GLY A 206 -1.65 1.33 -14.63
N PHE A 207 -0.77 0.67 -15.35
CA PHE A 207 0.17 1.25 -16.30
C PHE A 207 -0.34 1.00 -17.72
N ARG A 208 0.06 1.86 -18.66
CA ARG A 208 -0.38 1.76 -20.07
C ARG A 208 0.44 0.73 -20.82
N GLU A 209 1.71 0.63 -20.52
CA GLU A 209 2.70 -0.19 -21.20
C GLU A 209 2.74 -1.59 -20.56
N GLU A 210 1.69 -2.41 -20.79
CA GLU A 210 1.57 -3.74 -20.17
C GLU A 210 2.63 -4.73 -20.66
N GLU A 211 3.01 -4.64 -21.96
CA GLU A 211 4.03 -5.50 -22.56
C GLU A 211 5.42 -5.20 -22.01
N ASP A 212 5.76 -3.91 -21.89
CA ASP A 212 7.03 -3.47 -21.33
C ASP A 212 7.12 -3.80 -19.84
N LEU A 213 6.00 -3.68 -19.11
CA LEU A 213 5.92 -4.12 -17.72
C LEU A 213 6.16 -5.62 -17.59
N TYR A 214 5.63 -6.42 -18.53
CA TYR A 214 5.88 -7.85 -18.54
C TYR A 214 7.37 -8.17 -18.79
N MET A 215 8.01 -7.51 -19.78
CA MET A 215 9.45 -7.67 -20.06
C MET A 215 10.31 -7.27 -18.84
N LEU A 216 9.96 -6.18 -18.16
CA LEU A 216 10.63 -5.76 -16.93
C LEU A 216 10.53 -6.86 -15.86
N MET A 217 9.37 -7.49 -15.69
CA MET A 217 9.17 -8.58 -14.72
C MET A 217 9.95 -9.84 -15.12
N GLU A 218 10.12 -10.12 -16.42
CA GLU A 218 11.00 -11.20 -16.89
C GLU A 218 12.46 -10.96 -16.55
N GLY A 219 12.96 -9.77 -16.79
CA GLY A 219 14.33 -9.39 -16.44
C GLY A 219 14.60 -9.52 -14.93
N ILE A 220 13.70 -9.01 -14.11
CA ILE A 220 13.77 -9.15 -12.64
C ILE A 220 13.75 -10.64 -12.24
N ARG A 221 12.90 -11.47 -12.86
CA ARG A 221 12.90 -12.92 -12.62
C ARG A 221 14.26 -13.55 -12.88
N ASP A 222 14.89 -13.18 -13.99
CA ASP A 222 16.17 -13.77 -14.39
C ASP A 222 17.30 -13.33 -13.46
N GLU A 223 17.29 -12.09 -12.99
CA GLU A 223 18.18 -11.62 -11.93
C GLU A 223 17.99 -12.41 -10.62
N LEU A 224 16.75 -12.61 -10.17
CA LEU A 224 16.44 -13.38 -8.96
C LEU A 224 16.80 -14.88 -9.08
N LYS A 225 16.88 -15.42 -10.29
CA LYS A 225 17.34 -16.80 -10.54
C LYS A 225 18.85 -16.92 -10.56
N ALA A 226 19.53 -15.90 -11.10
CA ALA A 226 20.97 -15.91 -11.23
C ALA A 226 21.72 -15.75 -9.90
N ASP A 227 21.06 -15.24 -8.87
CA ASP A 227 21.63 -15.12 -7.54
C ASP A 227 21.99 -16.47 -6.92
N GLU A 228 23.10 -16.55 -6.20
CA GLU A 228 23.48 -17.71 -5.39
C GLU A 228 23.68 -17.28 -3.93
N PRO A 229 22.84 -17.74 -3.02
CA PRO A 229 21.70 -18.65 -3.20
C PRO A 229 20.45 -17.96 -3.78
N SER A 230 19.75 -18.62 -4.73
CA SER A 230 18.60 -18.06 -5.42
C SER A 230 17.38 -17.89 -4.51
N LEU A 231 16.84 -16.67 -4.46
CA LEU A 231 15.62 -16.33 -3.72
C LEU A 231 14.41 -17.13 -4.23
N LEU A 232 14.27 -17.29 -5.55
CA LEU A 232 13.15 -18.05 -6.11
C LEU A 232 13.24 -19.54 -5.76
N SER A 233 14.46 -20.14 -5.80
CA SER A 233 14.66 -21.52 -5.39
C SER A 233 14.36 -21.74 -3.91
N GLN A 234 14.74 -20.79 -3.06
CA GLN A 234 14.38 -20.81 -1.64
C GLN A 234 12.87 -20.77 -1.44
N THR A 235 12.18 -19.87 -2.15
CA THR A 235 10.72 -19.73 -2.02
C THR A 235 9.99 -21.01 -2.42
N ASP A 236 10.48 -21.70 -3.47
CA ASP A 236 9.86 -22.93 -3.96
C ASP A 236 10.06 -24.12 -3.03
N ASN A 237 11.23 -24.22 -2.39
CA ASN A 237 11.66 -25.45 -1.74
C ASN A 237 11.76 -25.37 -0.22
N TYR A 238 11.90 -24.18 0.36
CA TYR A 238 11.98 -24.03 1.80
C TYR A 238 10.66 -24.41 2.48
N ARG A 239 10.76 -25.29 3.46
CA ARG A 239 9.65 -25.69 4.35
C ARG A 239 10.11 -25.49 5.78
N GLN A 240 9.36 -24.68 6.52
CA GLN A 240 9.62 -24.52 7.95
C GLN A 240 9.37 -25.87 8.63
N ARG A 241 10.40 -26.42 9.25
CA ARG A 241 10.22 -27.62 10.08
C ARG A 241 9.40 -27.20 11.29
N VAL A 242 8.19 -27.72 11.42
CA VAL A 242 7.45 -27.62 12.67
C VAL A 242 8.22 -28.51 13.67
N GLN A 243 8.95 -27.92 14.59
CA GLN A 243 9.42 -28.64 15.76
C GLN A 243 8.17 -29.05 16.52
N HIS A 244 7.78 -30.31 16.40
CA HIS A 244 6.86 -30.92 17.34
C HIS A 244 7.56 -30.94 18.69
N LEU A 245 7.29 -29.95 19.54
CA LEU A 245 7.67 -29.99 20.94
C LEU A 245 7.13 -31.31 21.50
N HIS A 246 8.05 -32.14 21.98
CA HIS A 246 7.68 -33.42 22.62
C HIS A 246 6.69 -33.10 23.76
N PRO A 247 5.68 -33.92 24.01
CA PRO A 247 4.68 -33.64 25.08
C PRO A 247 5.30 -33.31 26.44
N GLN A 248 6.54 -33.75 26.69
CA GLN A 248 7.29 -33.44 27.91
C GLN A 248 7.80 -31.99 28.00
N ASP A 249 7.98 -31.29 26.89
CA ASP A 249 8.43 -29.90 26.88
C ASP A 249 7.30 -28.91 27.19
N ARG A 250 6.05 -29.28 26.90
CA ARG A 250 4.88 -28.47 27.26
C ARG A 250 4.64 -28.33 28.76
N HIS A 251 5.13 -29.29 29.55
CA HIS A 251 5.01 -29.27 31.02
C HIS A 251 6.04 -28.35 31.69
N ARG A 252 7.17 -28.06 31.04
CA ARG A 252 8.18 -27.17 31.58
C ARG A 252 7.83 -25.70 31.46
N GLU A 253 7.22 -25.28 30.34
CA GLU A 253 6.77 -23.89 30.18
C GLU A 253 5.57 -23.53 31.05
N SER A 254 4.68 -24.49 31.36
CA SER A 254 3.54 -24.26 32.23
C SER A 254 3.91 -24.14 33.72
N LEU A 255 5.11 -24.59 34.11
CA LEU A 255 5.62 -24.47 35.49
C LEU A 255 6.39 -23.17 35.77
N LEU A 256 6.83 -22.46 34.73
CA LEU A 256 7.54 -21.18 34.88
C LEU A 256 6.61 -19.95 35.07
N PHE A 257 5.28 -20.12 34.85
CA PHE A 257 4.28 -19.07 35.06
C PHE A 257 3.52 -19.16 36.39
N ARG A 258 3.99 -19.96 37.34
CA ARG A 258 3.31 -20.15 38.65
C ARG A 258 4.07 -19.66 39.86
N ILE A 259 5.09 -18.83 39.70
CA ILE A 259 5.77 -18.19 40.84
C ILE A 259 5.95 -16.71 40.48
N LEU A 260 4.93 -15.92 40.72
CA LEU A 260 4.98 -14.53 41.21
C LEU A 260 3.58 -14.19 41.77
#